data_90c9bb33933ad5c4c232a4c875f57308
#
_entry.id   90c9bb33933ad5c4c232a4c875f57308
#
_cell.length_a   1.000
_cell.length_b   1.000
_cell.length_c   1.000
_cell.angle_alpha   90.00
_cell.angle_beta   90.00
_cell.angle_gamma   90.00
#
_symmetry.space_group_name_H-M   'P 1'
#
loop_
_entity.id
_entity.type
_entity.pdbx_description
1 polymer ?
#
loop_
_entity_poly.entity_id
_entity_poly.type
_entity_poly.pdbx_seq_one_letter_code
_entity_poly.pdbx_strand_id
1 'polypeptide(L)'
;DAVKECKRTFREFKPDAVIGTGGYASFPALFAAQSMGIPTCVHESNAVPGLTTKMAANRANRVLVCFEESAGHYRHPEKVEVVGMPVRREFISTQKQQARKELGLDSRPLVVSAFGSLGARAMNYAMADFMKLEQSDGMPFYHIHANTIYNKIIFFNIICF
;
A
#
# COMPACT_ATOMS: atom_id res chain seq x y z
N ASP A 1 -3.87 -23.36 -13.38
CA ASP A 1 -4.66 -22.99 -14.44
C ASP A 1 -5.08 -21.51 -14.55
N ALA A 2 -4.67 -20.69 -13.59
CA ALA A 2 -4.94 -19.25 -13.57
C ALA A 2 -4.47 -18.53 -14.85
N VAL A 3 -3.35 -18.94 -15.46
CA VAL A 3 -2.87 -18.33 -16.72
C VAL A 3 -3.84 -18.56 -17.88
N LYS A 4 -4.44 -19.75 -17.97
CA LYS A 4 -5.43 -20.04 -19.01
C LYS A 4 -6.69 -19.20 -18.83
N GLU A 5 -7.12 -19.05 -17.59
CA GLU A 5 -8.27 -18.20 -17.24
C GLU A 5 -8.00 -16.74 -17.60
N CYS A 6 -6.84 -16.19 -17.23
CA CYS A 6 -6.45 -14.84 -17.62
C CYS A 6 -6.43 -14.67 -19.15
N LYS A 7 -5.88 -15.65 -19.89
CA LYS A 7 -5.89 -15.60 -21.36
C LYS A 7 -7.30 -15.59 -21.95
N ARG A 8 -8.24 -16.34 -21.36
CA ARG A 8 -9.64 -16.34 -21.78
C ARG A 8 -10.25 -14.94 -21.57
N THR A 9 -10.12 -14.42 -20.35
CA THR A 9 -10.59 -13.08 -20.00
C THR A 9 -10.00 -12.01 -20.91
N PHE A 10 -8.71 -12.07 -21.23
CA PHE A 10 -8.07 -11.06 -22.09
C PHE A 10 -8.51 -11.14 -23.56
N ARG A 11 -8.91 -12.32 -24.06
CA ARG A 11 -9.51 -12.41 -25.40
C ARG A 11 -10.89 -11.75 -25.48
N GLU A 12 -11.65 -11.82 -24.39
CA GLU A 12 -12.98 -11.22 -24.28
C GLU A 12 -12.88 -9.72 -23.99
N PHE A 13 -12.10 -9.34 -22.97
CA PHE A 13 -11.97 -7.96 -22.47
C PHE A 13 -11.10 -7.08 -23.39
N LYS A 14 -10.11 -7.67 -24.08
CA LYS A 14 -9.16 -7.02 -24.99
C LYS A 14 -8.46 -5.80 -24.35
N PRO A 15 -7.73 -5.97 -23.24
CA PRO A 15 -7.05 -4.85 -22.59
C PRO A 15 -5.92 -4.30 -23.48
N ASP A 16 -5.75 -2.98 -23.50
CA ASP A 16 -4.65 -2.30 -24.19
C ASP A 16 -3.32 -2.46 -23.45
N ALA A 17 -3.39 -2.60 -22.13
CA ALA A 17 -2.24 -2.85 -21.25
C ALA A 17 -2.65 -3.58 -19.97
N VAL A 18 -1.71 -4.25 -19.31
CA VAL A 18 -1.91 -4.92 -18.02
C VAL A 18 -0.88 -4.43 -17.03
N ILE A 19 -1.35 -3.95 -15.86
CA ILE A 19 -0.50 -3.51 -14.76
C ILE A 19 -0.61 -4.52 -13.61
N GLY A 20 0.54 -5.01 -13.15
CA GLY A 20 0.64 -5.85 -11.97
C GLY A 20 1.27 -5.09 -10.80
N THR A 21 0.65 -5.14 -9.63
CA THR A 21 1.11 -4.43 -8.42
C THR A 21 1.85 -5.32 -7.42
N GLY A 22 2.43 -6.41 -7.91
CA GLY A 22 3.14 -7.39 -7.08
C GLY A 22 2.24 -8.49 -6.51
N GLY A 23 2.82 -9.32 -5.67
CA GLY A 23 2.15 -10.49 -5.09
C GLY A 23 1.98 -11.65 -6.07
N TYR A 24 1.73 -12.85 -5.53
CA TYR A 24 1.57 -14.07 -6.35
C TYR A 24 0.38 -14.00 -7.30
N ALA A 25 -0.69 -13.31 -6.90
CA ALA A 25 -1.91 -13.21 -7.68
C ALA A 25 -1.75 -12.41 -8.99
N SER A 26 -0.81 -11.47 -9.06
CA SER A 26 -0.56 -10.68 -10.28
C SER A 26 0.23 -11.44 -11.34
N PHE A 27 1.01 -12.46 -10.96
CA PHE A 27 1.89 -13.17 -11.88
C PHE A 27 1.16 -13.87 -13.03
N PRO A 28 0.08 -14.65 -12.80
CA PRO A 28 -0.66 -15.30 -13.90
C PRO A 28 -1.20 -14.31 -14.93
N ALA A 29 -1.69 -13.16 -14.48
CA ALA A 29 -2.21 -12.12 -15.37
C ALA A 29 -1.09 -11.48 -16.20
N LEU A 30 0.01 -11.08 -15.56
CA LEU A 30 1.17 -10.53 -16.26
C LEU A 30 1.76 -11.53 -17.27
N PHE A 31 1.94 -12.79 -16.86
CA PHE A 31 2.46 -13.82 -17.73
C PHE A 31 1.55 -14.11 -18.92
N ALA A 32 0.23 -14.15 -18.68
CA ALA A 32 -0.75 -14.31 -19.75
C ALA A 32 -0.68 -13.15 -20.76
N ALA A 33 -0.68 -11.90 -20.27
CA ALA A 33 -0.57 -10.70 -21.11
C ALA A 33 0.71 -10.71 -21.95
N GLN A 34 1.85 -10.94 -21.31
CA GLN A 34 3.16 -11.03 -21.97
C GLN A 34 3.20 -12.10 -23.05
N SER A 35 2.57 -13.27 -22.80
CA SER A 35 2.50 -14.36 -23.79
C SER A 35 1.53 -14.09 -24.95
N MET A 36 0.66 -13.10 -24.80
CA MET A 36 -0.28 -12.64 -25.83
C MET A 36 0.18 -11.36 -26.55
N GLY A 37 1.37 -10.84 -26.20
CA GLY A 37 1.90 -9.60 -26.78
C GLY A 37 1.21 -8.33 -26.27
N ILE A 38 0.45 -8.42 -25.18
CA ILE A 38 -0.20 -7.26 -24.57
C ILE A 38 0.85 -6.50 -23.73
N PRO A 39 0.98 -5.18 -23.89
CA PRO A 39 1.90 -4.38 -23.09
C PRO A 39 1.71 -4.58 -21.59
N THR A 40 2.80 -4.69 -20.85
CA THR A 40 2.74 -4.88 -19.39
C THR A 40 3.57 -3.88 -18.64
N CYS A 41 3.08 -3.50 -17.48
CA CYS A 41 3.79 -2.71 -16.49
C CYS A 41 3.75 -3.41 -15.12
N VAL A 42 4.83 -3.33 -14.38
CA VAL A 42 4.92 -3.88 -13.02
C VAL A 42 5.19 -2.74 -12.06
N HIS A 43 4.41 -2.65 -10.99
CA HIS A 43 4.65 -1.72 -9.89
C HIS A 43 5.13 -2.48 -8.65
N GLU A 44 6.26 -2.04 -8.08
CA GLU A 44 6.82 -2.60 -6.85
C GLU A 44 6.84 -1.55 -5.74
N SER A 45 6.22 -1.88 -4.64
CA SER A 45 6.11 -1.01 -3.48
C SER A 45 7.25 -1.16 -2.46
N ASN A 46 8.02 -2.23 -2.56
CA ASN A 46 9.11 -2.51 -1.64
C ASN A 46 10.46 -2.03 -2.19
N ALA A 47 11.37 -1.64 -1.31
CA ALA A 47 12.75 -1.31 -1.69
C ALA A 47 13.49 -2.53 -2.25
N VAL A 48 13.20 -3.73 -1.73
CA VAL A 48 13.70 -5.00 -2.26
C VAL A 48 12.56 -5.75 -2.95
N PRO A 49 12.58 -5.86 -4.27
CA PRO A 49 11.48 -6.47 -5.02
C PRO A 49 11.34 -7.96 -4.75
N GLY A 50 10.08 -8.41 -4.66
CA GLY A 50 9.75 -9.82 -4.54
C GLY A 50 10.11 -10.62 -5.79
N LEU A 51 10.25 -11.95 -5.64
CA LEU A 51 10.62 -12.85 -6.74
C LEU A 51 9.64 -12.75 -7.91
N THR A 52 8.36 -12.71 -7.65
CA THR A 52 7.30 -12.58 -8.66
C THR A 52 7.47 -11.32 -9.51
N THR A 53 7.73 -10.19 -8.85
CA THR A 53 7.96 -8.91 -9.49
C THR A 53 9.21 -8.97 -10.38
N LYS A 54 10.33 -9.52 -9.86
CA LYS A 54 11.57 -9.70 -10.63
C LYS A 54 11.36 -10.55 -11.90
N MET A 55 10.62 -11.65 -11.77
CA MET A 55 10.35 -12.54 -12.91
C MET A 55 9.48 -11.84 -13.97
N ALA A 56 8.43 -11.16 -13.56
CA ALA A 56 7.54 -10.44 -14.47
C ALA A 56 8.23 -9.24 -15.13
N ALA A 57 9.11 -8.55 -14.40
CA ALA A 57 9.85 -7.38 -14.88
C ALA A 57 10.74 -7.67 -16.09
N ASN A 58 11.29 -8.88 -16.21
CA ASN A 58 12.15 -9.26 -17.32
C ASN A 58 11.50 -9.06 -18.70
N ARG A 59 10.18 -9.27 -18.78
CA ARG A 59 9.39 -9.15 -20.01
C ARG A 59 8.47 -7.92 -20.01
N ALA A 60 8.41 -7.18 -18.93
CA ALA A 60 7.59 -5.98 -18.84
C ALA A 60 8.14 -4.86 -19.73
N ASN A 61 7.26 -4.01 -20.23
CA ASN A 61 7.62 -2.81 -20.99
C ASN A 61 8.15 -1.72 -20.05
N ARG A 62 7.61 -1.61 -18.83
CA ARG A 62 8.05 -0.69 -17.78
C ARG A 62 7.99 -1.36 -16.42
N VAL A 63 8.88 -0.92 -15.53
CA VAL A 63 8.92 -1.30 -14.12
C VAL A 63 8.85 -0.03 -13.30
N LEU A 64 7.75 0.16 -12.60
CA LEU A 64 7.51 1.33 -11.75
C LEU A 64 7.90 0.98 -10.32
N VAL A 65 8.72 1.79 -9.68
CA VAL A 65 9.19 1.51 -8.32
C VAL A 65 8.92 2.69 -7.38
N CYS A 66 8.80 2.39 -6.08
CA CYS A 66 8.64 3.40 -5.07
C CYS A 66 9.98 4.02 -4.63
N PHE A 67 11.07 3.28 -4.75
CA PHE A 67 12.38 3.65 -4.23
C PHE A 67 13.45 3.51 -5.31
N GLU A 68 14.35 4.48 -5.39
CA GLU A 68 15.44 4.52 -6.36
C GLU A 68 16.38 3.31 -6.20
N GLU A 69 16.61 2.89 -4.95
CA GLU A 69 17.46 1.73 -4.63
C GLU A 69 16.93 0.43 -5.24
N SER A 70 15.65 0.37 -5.54
CA SER A 70 15.03 -0.81 -6.18
C SER A 70 15.60 -1.08 -7.58
N ALA A 71 16.05 -0.07 -8.30
CA ALA A 71 16.47 -0.18 -9.70
C ALA A 71 17.61 -1.20 -9.88
N GLY A 72 18.56 -1.24 -8.94
CA GLY A 72 19.70 -2.16 -8.98
C GLY A 72 19.34 -3.65 -8.86
N HIS A 73 18.10 -3.97 -8.51
CA HIS A 73 17.63 -5.35 -8.37
C HIS A 73 17.07 -5.96 -9.67
N TYR A 74 16.90 -5.15 -10.72
CA TYR A 74 16.31 -5.59 -11.99
C TYR A 74 17.38 -5.83 -13.05
N ARG A 75 17.12 -6.82 -13.90
CA ARG A 75 18.02 -7.19 -15.00
C ARG A 75 18.07 -6.12 -16.09
N HIS A 76 17.02 -5.31 -16.18
CA HIS A 76 16.80 -4.26 -17.18
C HIS A 76 16.54 -2.92 -16.49
N PRO A 77 17.57 -2.28 -15.89
CA PRO A 77 17.38 -1.03 -15.16
C PRO A 77 16.90 0.12 -16.05
N GLU A 78 17.16 0.06 -17.36
CA GLU A 78 16.67 1.05 -18.34
C GLU A 78 15.15 1.09 -18.50
N LYS A 79 14.43 0.08 -17.98
CA LYS A 79 12.97 0.03 -17.94
C LYS A 79 12.37 0.52 -16.63
N VAL A 80 13.24 0.83 -15.65
CA VAL A 80 12.80 1.20 -14.30
C VAL A 80 12.55 2.70 -14.22
N GLU A 81 11.39 3.06 -13.67
CA GLU A 81 11.00 4.45 -13.39
C GLU A 81 10.60 4.58 -11.93
N VAL A 82 11.13 5.59 -11.24
CA VAL A 82 10.77 5.90 -9.86
C VAL A 82 9.53 6.78 -9.86
N VAL A 83 8.41 6.23 -9.44
CA VAL A 83 7.09 6.90 -9.45
C VAL A 83 6.49 7.09 -8.06
N GLY A 84 7.07 6.46 -7.05
CA GLY A 84 6.53 6.44 -5.69
C GLY A 84 5.30 5.54 -5.53
N MET A 85 4.64 5.65 -4.38
CA MET A 85 3.45 4.90 -4.04
C MET A 85 2.21 5.62 -4.57
N PRO A 86 1.35 4.96 -5.35
CA PRO A 86 0.05 5.52 -5.71
C PRO A 86 -0.80 5.74 -4.45
N VAL A 87 -1.21 6.98 -4.23
CA VAL A 87 -2.06 7.36 -3.10
C VAL A 87 -3.32 8.05 -3.61
N ARG A 88 -4.38 8.03 -2.80
CA ARG A 88 -5.60 8.75 -3.14
C ARG A 88 -5.34 10.26 -3.16
N ARG A 89 -6.05 10.97 -4.04
CA ARG A 89 -5.87 12.40 -4.24
C ARG A 89 -6.04 13.21 -2.95
N GLU A 90 -6.91 12.78 -2.07
CA GLU A 90 -7.19 13.43 -0.79
C GLU A 90 -5.95 13.52 0.10
N PHE A 91 -5.04 12.54 0.04
CA PHE A 91 -3.77 12.57 0.78
C PHE A 91 -2.83 13.68 0.31
N ILE A 92 -2.97 14.12 -0.94
CA ILE A 92 -2.13 15.17 -1.52
C ILE A 92 -2.80 16.54 -1.36
N SER A 93 -4.13 16.62 -1.50
CA SER A 93 -4.87 17.88 -1.57
C SER A 93 -5.38 18.38 -0.21
N THR A 94 -5.52 17.50 0.79
CA THR A 94 -6.06 17.89 2.10
C THR A 94 -5.05 18.71 2.91
N GLN A 95 -5.45 19.91 3.33
CA GLN A 95 -4.64 20.76 4.17
C GLN A 95 -4.68 20.29 5.63
N LYS A 96 -3.53 20.26 6.30
CA LYS A 96 -3.38 19.83 7.70
C LYS A 96 -4.37 20.56 8.65
N GLN A 97 -4.52 21.84 8.50
CA GLN A 97 -5.41 22.64 9.35
C GLN A 97 -6.87 22.28 9.16
N GLN A 98 -7.29 22.05 7.90
CA GLN A 98 -8.65 21.63 7.57
C GLN A 98 -8.94 20.25 8.14
N ALA A 99 -8.04 19.29 7.98
CA ALA A 99 -8.20 17.95 8.53
C ALA A 99 -8.30 17.96 10.06
N ARG A 100 -7.48 18.77 10.74
CA ARG A 100 -7.56 18.91 12.20
C ARG A 100 -8.89 19.48 12.65
N LYS A 101 -9.42 20.49 11.95
CA LYS A 101 -10.72 21.10 12.24
C LYS A 101 -11.86 20.07 12.06
N GLU A 102 -11.84 19.29 10.97
CA GLU A 102 -12.84 18.25 10.70
C GLU A 102 -12.82 17.15 11.76
N LEU A 103 -11.65 16.81 12.31
CA LEU A 103 -11.48 15.85 13.39
C LEU A 103 -11.71 16.43 14.79
N GLY A 104 -12.02 17.73 14.91
CA GLY A 104 -12.22 18.40 16.20
C GLY A 104 -10.96 18.47 17.08
N LEU A 105 -9.76 18.49 16.47
CA LEU A 105 -8.49 18.47 17.19
C LEU A 105 -8.00 19.90 17.48
N ASP A 106 -7.56 20.14 18.71
CA ASP A 106 -6.86 21.36 19.12
C ASP A 106 -5.37 21.34 18.70
N SER A 107 -4.53 22.18 19.32
CA SER A 107 -3.10 22.31 19.00
C SER A 107 -2.23 21.15 19.48
N ARG A 108 -2.73 20.23 20.32
CA ARG A 108 -1.96 19.08 20.78
C ARG A 108 -1.46 18.22 19.64
N PRO A 109 -0.31 17.56 19.78
CA PRO A 109 0.17 16.61 18.78
C PRO A 109 -0.85 15.52 18.49
N LEU A 110 -0.84 15.00 17.25
CA LEU A 110 -1.59 13.82 16.85
C LEU A 110 -0.61 12.70 16.50
N VAL A 111 -0.74 11.59 17.19
CA VAL A 111 -0.04 10.33 16.90
C VAL A 111 -1.00 9.41 16.16
N VAL A 112 -0.53 8.80 15.09
CA VAL A 112 -1.28 7.76 14.37
C VAL A 112 -0.44 6.49 14.37
N SER A 113 -1.00 5.39 14.85
CA SER A 113 -0.36 4.08 14.83
C SER A 113 -1.15 3.09 13.98
N ALA A 114 -0.43 2.35 13.13
CA ALA A 114 -1.01 1.32 12.26
C ALA A 114 0.04 0.22 12.02
N PHE A 115 -0.35 -1.04 12.13
CA PHE A 115 0.57 -2.18 12.03
C PHE A 115 0.21 -3.12 10.88
N GLY A 116 0.22 -2.56 9.64
CA GLY A 116 -0.03 -3.29 8.41
C GLY A 116 -1.49 -3.67 8.16
N SER A 117 -1.75 -4.27 7.00
CA SER A 117 -3.11 -4.55 6.50
C SER A 117 -3.87 -5.61 7.29
N LEU A 118 -3.17 -6.58 7.87
CA LEU A 118 -3.78 -7.62 8.73
C LEU A 118 -3.67 -7.26 10.21
N GLY A 119 -2.93 -6.21 10.56
CA GLY A 119 -2.54 -5.86 11.91
C GLY A 119 -1.60 -6.89 12.54
N ALA A 120 -0.60 -6.44 13.27
CA ALA A 120 0.24 -7.32 14.06
C ALA A 120 -0.40 -7.49 15.45
N ARG A 121 -1.01 -8.65 15.74
CA ARG A 121 -1.76 -8.90 16.97
C ARG A 121 -1.00 -8.50 18.24
N ALA A 122 0.27 -8.91 18.35
CA ALA A 122 1.12 -8.57 19.49
C ALA A 122 1.35 -7.06 19.60
N MET A 123 1.59 -6.37 18.48
CA MET A 123 1.77 -4.93 18.44
C MET A 123 0.49 -4.17 18.80
N ASN A 124 -0.68 -4.68 18.34
CA ASN A 124 -1.96 -4.09 18.70
C ASN A 124 -2.24 -4.18 20.21
N TYR A 125 -1.88 -5.30 20.87
CA TYR A 125 -2.00 -5.41 22.33
C TYR A 125 -1.04 -4.48 23.05
N ALA A 126 0.24 -4.45 22.65
CA ALA A 126 1.21 -3.54 23.23
C ALA A 126 0.79 -2.06 23.08
N MET A 127 0.21 -1.72 21.92
CA MET A 127 -0.31 -0.38 21.70
C MET A 127 -1.53 -0.07 22.58
N ALA A 128 -2.44 -1.04 22.77
CA ALA A 128 -3.55 -0.87 23.68
C ALA A 128 -3.12 -0.63 25.14
N ASP A 129 -2.08 -1.32 25.58
CA ASP A 129 -1.52 -1.10 26.93
C ASP A 129 -0.79 0.24 27.01
N PHE A 130 -0.06 0.64 25.97
CA PHE A 130 0.54 1.97 25.89
C PHE A 130 -0.52 3.09 25.96
N MET A 131 -1.63 2.95 25.25
CA MET A 131 -2.74 3.91 25.27
C MET A 131 -3.39 4.03 26.67
N LYS A 132 -3.42 2.96 27.49
CA LYS A 132 -3.86 3.04 28.89
C LYS A 132 -2.91 3.87 29.74
N LEU A 133 -1.58 3.76 29.52
CA LEU A 133 -0.59 4.59 30.19
C LEU A 133 -0.74 6.07 29.80
N GLU A 134 -0.98 6.36 28.51
CA GLU A 134 -1.28 7.71 28.04
C GLU A 134 -2.46 8.32 28.78
N GLN A 135 -3.51 7.53 29.05
CA GLN A 135 -4.67 7.98 29.84
C GLN A 135 -4.28 8.36 31.27
N SER A 136 -3.41 7.59 31.92
CA SER A 136 -2.96 7.88 33.28
C SER A 136 -2.09 9.14 33.38
N ASP A 137 -1.38 9.50 32.30
CA ASP A 137 -0.51 10.67 32.22
C ASP A 137 -1.21 11.97 31.76
N GLY A 138 -2.55 11.98 31.74
CA GLY A 138 -3.35 13.16 31.40
C GLY A 138 -3.39 13.50 29.91
N MET A 139 -2.97 12.58 29.04
CA MET A 139 -3.12 12.62 27.59
C MET A 139 -2.57 13.89 26.92
N PRO A 140 -1.24 14.07 26.86
CA PRO A 140 -0.61 15.26 26.29
C PRO A 140 -0.76 15.38 24.78
N PHE A 141 -1.28 14.36 24.11
CA PHE A 141 -1.49 14.29 22.66
C PHE A 141 -2.75 13.47 22.32
N TYR A 142 -3.19 13.58 21.08
CA TYR A 142 -4.22 12.70 20.53
C TYR A 142 -3.59 11.44 19.96
N HIS A 143 -4.24 10.28 20.16
CA HIS A 143 -3.78 9.03 19.59
C HIS A 143 -4.90 8.36 18.81
N ILE A 144 -4.63 8.04 17.54
CA ILE A 144 -5.49 7.23 16.67
C ILE A 144 -4.78 5.92 16.39
N HIS A 145 -5.41 4.81 16.75
CA HIS A 145 -4.90 3.48 16.44
C HIS A 145 -5.79 2.78 15.41
N ALA A 146 -5.20 2.46 14.25
CA ALA A 146 -5.86 1.67 13.21
C ALA A 146 -5.72 0.17 13.52
N ASN A 147 -6.81 -0.46 13.95
CA ASN A 147 -6.87 -1.91 14.22
C ASN A 147 -7.70 -2.60 13.13
N THR A 148 -7.02 -3.26 12.19
CA THR A 148 -7.66 -3.93 11.05
C THR A 148 -8.25 -5.30 11.41
N ILE A 149 -7.86 -5.93 12.52
CA ILE A 149 -8.39 -7.23 12.96
C ILE A 149 -9.90 -7.17 13.21
N TYR A 150 -10.42 -6.02 13.62
CA TYR A 150 -11.84 -5.81 13.92
C TYR A 150 -12.54 -4.84 12.97
N ASN A 151 -11.90 -4.45 11.84
CA ASN A 151 -12.39 -3.37 10.97
C ASN A 151 -12.77 -2.09 11.76
N LYS A 152 -12.08 -1.83 12.86
CA LYS A 152 -12.35 -0.68 13.74
C LYS A 152 -11.14 0.24 13.77
N ILE A 153 -11.40 1.51 13.52
CA ILE A 153 -10.48 2.58 13.90
C ILE A 153 -10.83 2.92 15.34
N ILE A 154 -9.92 2.67 16.28
CA ILE A 154 -10.08 3.03 17.67
C ILE A 154 -9.53 4.43 17.85
N PHE A 155 -10.42 5.37 18.11
CA PHE A 155 -10.05 6.73 18.48
C PHE A 155 -9.93 6.78 20.01
N PHE A 156 -8.70 6.93 20.50
CA PHE A 156 -8.47 7.33 21.88
C PHE A 156 -8.29 8.84 21.93
N ASN A 157 -9.06 9.48 22.80
CA ASN A 157 -9.08 10.94 22.98
C ASN A 157 -9.90 11.78 21.99
N ILE A 158 -10.81 11.20 21.25
CA ILE A 158 -11.96 11.94 20.82
C ILE A 158 -13.04 11.64 21.84
N ILE A 159 -13.31 12.60 22.71
CA ILE A 159 -14.49 12.58 23.58
C ILE A 159 -15.68 12.63 22.63
N CYS A 160 -16.28 11.49 22.34
CA CYS A 160 -17.64 11.48 21.82
C CYS A 160 -18.54 11.87 22.99
N PHE A 161 -19.07 13.08 22.97
CA PHE A 161 -20.25 13.46 23.72
C PHE A 161 -21.48 12.81 23.12
#